data_94e0e1ec522e21d8e63c8c262b899a0f
#
_entry.id   94e0e1ec522e21d8e63c8c262b899a0f
#
_cell.length_a   1.000
_cell.length_b   1.000
_cell.length_c   1.000
_cell.angle_alpha   90.00
_cell.angle_beta   90.00
_cell.angle_gamma   90.00
#
_symmetry.space_group_name_H-M   'P 1'
#
loop_
_entity.id
_entity.type
_entity.pdbx_description
1 polymer ?
#
loop_
_entity_poly.entity_id
_entity_poly.type
_entity_poly.pdbx_seq_one_letter_code
_entity_poly.pdbx_strand_id
1 'polypeptide(L)'
;MRKIAAVGIAAALGVAAAGCGSSGSDKSAVTLWMYPVIADQAKSQAFWGKVEKDFEAKNPTVDIKVDLQPWEGRQEKVTTALISKKGFDLVVLGPDQIPQYAQQGTVEAVDDVIAADKAKYLSNSLSALTMNGKLYGVPIYQTITAPIYNKKLFAEAGVDPAPQTLAELKEAAPKLAAKKVAVLDYPGKPEVSLNQSFYPLLWANGGSVFAPDGKTVAFNGPEGVESLQLLLDLKAAGGLPENTASKGNDIEGGLLAAGKTAMYHAATALQATQLGTSIGAENVGIGLPLEGRKRVAFGIPGALVLAKHSENKDAARKFAAFLASPEMSAQLAKESGFFPARTDVTVPDQSAEAKEFAKSLQYAFPGDAHPKARHVMAVLAPHIQAALLGKEDAKTALDAAAKEADALLSSGG
;
A
#
# COMPACT_ATOMS: atom_id res chain seq x y z
N MET A 1 -1.01 -13.84 -76.81
CA MET A 1 -1.77 -13.23 -77.92
C MET A 1 -2.80 -12.29 -77.35
N ARG A 2 -2.92 -11.13 -77.99
CA ARG A 2 -3.85 -9.99 -77.79
C ARG A 2 -3.62 -9.16 -76.50
N LYS A 3 -2.96 -8.04 -76.48
CA LYS A 3 -2.95 -6.73 -77.21
C LYS A 3 -4.18 -5.88 -76.91
N ILE A 4 -3.89 -4.69 -76.37
CA ILE A 4 -4.49 -3.35 -76.71
C ILE A 4 -5.72 -3.01 -75.81
N ALA A 5 -5.95 -1.81 -75.25
CA ALA A 5 -5.52 -0.48 -75.60
C ALA A 5 -5.56 0.47 -74.39
N ALA A 6 -4.74 1.47 -74.41
CA ALA A 6 -4.79 2.68 -73.58
C ALA A 6 -5.83 3.63 -74.15
N VAL A 7 -6.61 4.34 -73.27
CA VAL A 7 -7.24 5.62 -73.60
C VAL A 7 -6.98 6.55 -72.43
N GLY A 8 -6.20 7.57 -72.67
CA GLY A 8 -6.05 8.68 -71.77
C GLY A 8 -7.13 9.75 -72.07
N ILE A 9 -7.68 10.35 -71.00
CA ILE A 9 -8.32 11.67 -71.11
C ILE A 9 -7.80 12.50 -69.91
N ALA A 10 -7.06 13.55 -70.30
CA ALA A 10 -6.72 14.65 -69.42
C ALA A 10 -7.82 15.73 -69.49
N ALA A 11 -8.29 16.21 -68.37
CA ALA A 11 -8.95 17.50 -68.23
C ALA A 11 -8.92 17.95 -66.76
N ALA A 12 -8.07 18.89 -66.48
CA ALA A 12 -8.28 20.26 -66.09
C ALA A 12 -8.82 20.55 -64.68
N LEU A 13 -7.88 21.09 -63.87
CA LEU A 13 -7.95 22.17 -62.89
C LEU A 13 -9.32 22.54 -62.31
N GLY A 14 -9.41 22.36 -60.99
CA GLY A 14 -10.31 23.05 -60.10
C GLY A 14 -9.66 23.25 -58.75
N VAL A 15 -8.93 24.34 -58.58
CA VAL A 15 -8.42 24.79 -57.28
C VAL A 15 -9.59 25.32 -56.50
N ALA A 16 -10.03 24.58 -55.47
CA ALA A 16 -10.87 25.10 -54.42
C ALA A 16 -10.12 24.84 -53.10
N ALA A 17 -9.30 25.80 -52.71
CA ALA A 17 -8.75 25.91 -51.36
C ALA A 17 -9.90 26.27 -50.40
N ALA A 18 -10.58 25.28 -49.90
CA ALA A 18 -11.40 25.42 -48.69
C ALA A 18 -10.53 24.99 -47.52
N GLY A 19 -9.78 25.93 -46.97
CA GLY A 19 -9.12 25.78 -45.69
C GLY A 19 -10.15 25.68 -44.58
N CYS A 20 -10.56 24.46 -44.24
CA CYS A 20 -11.12 24.17 -42.94
C CYS A 20 -9.91 23.91 -42.02
N GLY A 21 -9.37 24.95 -41.44
CA GLY A 21 -8.54 24.86 -40.29
C GLY A 21 -9.38 24.31 -39.14
N SER A 22 -9.42 22.98 -38.97
CA SER A 22 -9.74 22.39 -37.69
C SER A 22 -8.55 22.63 -36.79
N SER A 23 -8.54 23.81 -36.13
CA SER A 23 -7.76 23.99 -34.93
C SER A 23 -8.36 23.12 -33.82
N GLY A 24 -8.24 21.83 -33.98
CA GLY A 24 -8.29 20.94 -32.86
C GLY A 24 -7.03 21.26 -32.05
N SER A 25 -7.16 22.01 -30.98
CA SER A 25 -6.07 22.13 -30.01
C SER A 25 -5.76 20.70 -29.60
N ASP A 26 -4.55 20.20 -29.96
CA ASP A 26 -4.09 18.90 -29.46
C ASP A 26 -4.14 18.98 -27.95
N LYS A 27 -5.09 18.25 -27.37
CA LYS A 27 -5.22 18.17 -25.92
C LYS A 27 -4.02 17.44 -25.35
N SER A 28 -3.49 17.94 -24.24
CA SER A 28 -2.48 17.22 -23.47
C SER A 28 -3.12 16.00 -22.83
N ALA A 29 -2.75 14.80 -23.27
CA ALA A 29 -3.25 13.56 -22.70
C ALA A 29 -2.40 13.17 -21.48
N VAL A 30 -3.04 12.91 -20.34
CA VAL A 30 -2.39 12.46 -19.08
C VAL A 30 -3.02 11.15 -18.63
N THR A 31 -2.19 10.13 -18.48
CA THR A 31 -2.60 8.83 -17.95
C THR A 31 -2.14 8.66 -16.50
N LEU A 32 -3.09 8.42 -15.60
CA LEU A 32 -2.83 8.03 -14.22
C LEU A 32 -3.04 6.52 -14.06
N TRP A 33 -2.01 5.79 -13.63
CA TRP A 33 -2.19 4.44 -13.10
C TRP A 33 -2.59 4.51 -11.62
N MET A 34 -3.83 4.10 -11.37
CA MET A 34 -4.42 4.02 -10.03
C MET A 34 -4.68 2.57 -9.67
N TYR A 35 -4.84 2.28 -8.38
CA TYR A 35 -5.12 0.94 -7.87
C TYR A 35 -6.49 0.90 -7.18
N PRO A 36 -7.11 -0.31 -7.01
CA PRO A 36 -8.42 -0.44 -6.38
C PRO A 36 -8.39 -0.09 -4.89
N VAL A 37 -8.42 1.22 -4.59
CA VAL A 37 -8.54 1.75 -3.21
C VAL A 37 -9.99 1.90 -2.77
N ILE A 38 -10.93 1.86 -3.71
CA ILE A 38 -12.37 1.78 -3.45
C ILE A 38 -12.78 0.33 -3.72
N ALA A 39 -13.32 -0.35 -2.70
CA ALA A 39 -13.55 -1.79 -2.71
C ALA A 39 -14.54 -2.26 -3.79
N ASP A 40 -15.63 -1.53 -3.96
CA ASP A 40 -16.63 -1.81 -4.98
C ASP A 40 -16.14 -1.34 -6.35
N GLN A 41 -15.99 -2.26 -7.29
CA GLN A 41 -15.46 -1.98 -8.63
C GLN A 41 -16.33 -0.99 -9.41
N ALA A 42 -17.66 -1.09 -9.33
CA ALA A 42 -18.57 -0.19 -10.05
C ALA A 42 -18.50 1.22 -9.46
N LYS A 43 -18.47 1.36 -8.14
CA LYS A 43 -18.27 2.65 -7.46
C LYS A 43 -16.89 3.23 -7.78
N SER A 44 -15.86 2.40 -7.80
CA SER A 44 -14.50 2.83 -8.17
C SER A 44 -14.47 3.42 -9.59
N GLN A 45 -15.04 2.72 -10.56
CA GLN A 45 -15.13 3.21 -11.95
C GLN A 45 -15.94 4.51 -12.05
N ALA A 46 -17.10 4.57 -11.37
CA ALA A 46 -17.94 5.77 -11.36
C ALA A 46 -17.23 6.98 -10.72
N PHE A 47 -16.52 6.76 -9.61
CA PHE A 47 -15.76 7.80 -8.91
C PHE A 47 -14.65 8.36 -9.81
N TRP A 48 -13.82 7.50 -10.39
CA TRP A 48 -12.69 7.96 -11.21
C TRP A 48 -13.17 8.59 -12.51
N GLY A 49 -14.21 8.06 -13.16
CA GLY A 49 -14.83 8.70 -14.33
C GLY A 49 -15.48 10.06 -14.04
N LYS A 50 -15.94 10.30 -12.78
CA LYS A 50 -16.36 11.63 -12.34
C LYS A 50 -15.15 12.56 -12.13
N VAL A 51 -14.08 12.06 -11.52
CA VAL A 51 -12.83 12.81 -11.31
C VAL A 51 -12.25 13.32 -12.64
N GLU A 52 -12.19 12.47 -13.67
CA GLU A 52 -11.77 12.86 -15.02
C GLU A 52 -12.59 14.04 -15.54
N LYS A 53 -13.91 13.89 -15.56
CA LYS A 53 -14.84 14.93 -16.04
C LYS A 53 -14.76 16.24 -15.26
N ASP A 54 -14.67 16.17 -13.93
CA ASP A 54 -14.59 17.35 -13.06
C ASP A 54 -13.29 18.13 -13.30
N PHE A 55 -12.19 17.44 -13.57
CA PHE A 55 -10.91 18.07 -13.91
C PHE A 55 -10.95 18.69 -15.32
N GLU A 56 -11.42 17.94 -16.32
CA GLU A 56 -11.48 18.37 -17.72
C GLU A 56 -12.40 19.58 -17.90
N ALA A 57 -13.51 19.63 -17.16
CA ALA A 57 -14.41 20.78 -17.18
C ALA A 57 -13.72 22.09 -16.76
N LYS A 58 -12.73 22.00 -15.87
CA LYS A 58 -11.90 23.13 -15.42
C LYS A 58 -10.65 23.34 -16.30
N ASN A 59 -10.28 22.32 -17.09
CA ASN A 59 -9.06 22.30 -17.92
C ASN A 59 -9.36 21.73 -19.31
N PRO A 60 -10.10 22.45 -20.18
CA PRO A 60 -10.64 21.91 -21.43
C PRO A 60 -9.58 21.52 -22.48
N THR A 61 -8.32 21.93 -22.27
CA THR A 61 -7.17 21.57 -23.12
C THR A 61 -6.44 20.32 -22.64
N VAL A 62 -6.92 19.66 -21.57
CA VAL A 62 -6.33 18.45 -21.02
C VAL A 62 -7.35 17.31 -21.15
N ASP A 63 -6.86 16.13 -21.46
CA ASP A 63 -7.61 14.88 -21.47
C ASP A 63 -7.02 13.94 -20.43
N ILE A 64 -7.82 13.43 -19.50
CA ILE A 64 -7.37 12.58 -18.40
C ILE A 64 -7.87 11.17 -18.60
N LYS A 65 -6.98 10.21 -18.41
CA LYS A 65 -7.35 8.80 -18.31
C LYS A 65 -6.87 8.22 -16.99
N VAL A 66 -7.80 7.80 -16.13
CA VAL A 66 -7.48 7.01 -14.94
C VAL A 66 -7.58 5.53 -15.30
N ASP A 67 -6.44 4.86 -15.31
CA ASP A 67 -6.32 3.43 -15.65
C ASP A 67 -6.16 2.62 -14.36
N LEU A 68 -7.19 1.84 -14.02
CA LEU A 68 -7.23 1.03 -12.80
C LEU A 68 -6.42 -0.25 -13.00
N GLN A 69 -5.26 -0.32 -12.37
CA GLN A 69 -4.34 -1.44 -12.40
C GLN A 69 -4.58 -2.41 -11.24
N PRO A 70 -4.41 -3.74 -11.44
CA PRO A 70 -4.46 -4.68 -10.33
C PRO A 70 -3.23 -4.52 -9.42
N TRP A 71 -3.40 -4.87 -8.13
CA TRP A 71 -2.29 -4.90 -7.18
C TRP A 71 -1.23 -5.94 -7.53
N GLU A 72 -1.67 -7.07 -8.11
CA GLU A 72 -0.79 -8.16 -8.53
C GLU A 72 0.15 -7.74 -9.67
N GLY A 73 1.43 -8.09 -9.55
CA GLY A 73 2.46 -7.73 -10.54
C GLY A 73 2.76 -6.22 -10.61
N ARG A 74 2.35 -5.43 -9.60
CA ARG A 74 2.52 -3.98 -9.58
C ARG A 74 3.97 -3.55 -9.76
N GLN A 75 4.89 -4.18 -9.01
CA GLN A 75 6.32 -3.83 -9.05
C GLN A 75 6.90 -4.00 -10.45
N GLU A 76 6.66 -5.15 -11.06
CA GLU A 76 7.17 -5.49 -12.39
C GLU A 76 6.58 -4.58 -13.49
N LYS A 77 5.27 -4.32 -13.40
CA LYS A 77 4.57 -3.44 -14.36
C LYS A 77 5.09 -2.01 -14.30
N VAL A 78 5.21 -1.44 -13.10
CA VAL A 78 5.73 -0.07 -12.90
C VAL A 78 7.19 0.03 -13.38
N THR A 79 8.03 -0.93 -12.99
CA THR A 79 9.44 -0.98 -13.42
C THR A 79 9.55 -1.04 -14.94
N THR A 80 8.77 -1.92 -15.58
CA THR A 80 8.74 -2.07 -17.05
C THR A 80 8.28 -0.78 -17.72
N ALA A 81 7.23 -0.12 -17.21
CA ALA A 81 6.72 1.13 -17.75
C ALA A 81 7.76 2.26 -17.67
N LEU A 82 8.44 2.40 -16.53
CA LEU A 82 9.48 3.42 -16.34
C LEU A 82 10.71 3.19 -17.24
N ILE A 83 11.15 1.92 -17.39
CA ILE A 83 12.27 1.56 -18.27
C ILE A 83 11.90 1.77 -19.76
N SER A 84 10.70 1.31 -20.16
CA SER A 84 10.22 1.46 -21.55
C SER A 84 9.77 2.88 -21.89
N LYS A 85 9.67 3.77 -20.89
CA LYS A 85 9.18 5.14 -20.99
C LYS A 85 7.77 5.22 -21.60
N LYS A 86 6.88 4.33 -21.17
CA LYS A 86 5.49 4.21 -21.66
C LYS A 86 4.55 3.81 -20.52
N GLY A 87 3.26 4.01 -20.73
CA GLY A 87 2.20 3.46 -19.89
C GLY A 87 1.49 4.48 -19.01
N PHE A 88 2.20 5.36 -18.35
CA PHE A 88 1.62 6.38 -17.49
C PHE A 88 2.44 7.68 -17.44
N ASP A 89 1.79 8.78 -17.12
CA ASP A 89 2.40 10.05 -16.71
C ASP A 89 2.50 10.13 -15.20
N LEU A 90 1.44 9.69 -14.51
CA LEU A 90 1.33 9.59 -13.07
C LEU A 90 1.03 8.15 -12.64
N VAL A 91 1.59 7.76 -11.52
CA VAL A 91 1.27 6.47 -10.88
C VAL A 91 1.19 6.64 -9.36
N VAL A 92 0.28 5.91 -8.71
CA VAL A 92 0.22 5.88 -7.25
C VAL A 92 1.22 4.86 -6.73
N LEU A 93 2.16 5.30 -5.88
CA LEU A 93 3.15 4.44 -5.23
C LEU A 93 3.16 4.65 -3.71
N GLY A 94 3.68 3.65 -3.01
CA GLY A 94 4.02 3.74 -1.60
C GLY A 94 5.47 4.19 -1.39
N PRO A 95 5.81 4.69 -0.19
CA PRO A 95 7.16 5.17 0.13
C PRO A 95 8.24 4.09 0.05
N ASP A 96 7.89 2.82 0.11
CA ASP A 96 8.79 1.68 -0.03
C ASP A 96 9.23 1.40 -1.48
N GLN A 97 8.57 1.99 -2.47
CA GLN A 97 8.88 1.82 -3.90
C GLN A 97 9.59 3.05 -4.51
N ILE A 98 9.25 4.24 -4.01
CA ILE A 98 9.72 5.51 -4.58
C ILE A 98 11.24 5.68 -4.52
N PRO A 99 11.96 5.29 -3.44
CA PRO A 99 13.40 5.49 -3.35
C PRO A 99 14.19 4.83 -4.48
N GLN A 100 13.79 3.63 -4.91
CA GLN A 100 14.40 2.93 -6.03
C GLN A 100 14.31 3.76 -7.31
N TYR A 101 13.12 4.27 -7.65
CA TYR A 101 12.89 5.00 -8.89
C TYR A 101 13.49 6.41 -8.87
N ALA A 102 13.51 7.06 -7.71
CA ALA A 102 14.21 8.34 -7.52
C ALA A 102 15.72 8.20 -7.71
N GLN A 103 16.33 7.15 -7.16
CA GLN A 103 17.75 6.85 -7.34
C GLN A 103 18.10 6.56 -8.80
N GLN A 104 17.23 5.82 -9.51
CA GLN A 104 17.38 5.53 -10.95
C GLN A 104 17.12 6.76 -11.84
N GLY A 105 16.63 7.87 -11.27
CA GLY A 105 16.30 9.08 -12.02
C GLY A 105 15.16 8.91 -13.02
N THR A 106 14.23 7.96 -12.76
CA THR A 106 13.08 7.68 -13.64
C THR A 106 11.81 8.42 -13.24
N VAL A 107 11.82 9.10 -12.10
CA VAL A 107 10.71 9.91 -11.58
C VAL A 107 11.16 11.34 -11.28
N GLU A 108 10.22 12.28 -11.26
CA GLU A 108 10.47 13.71 -11.05
C GLU A 108 10.18 14.12 -9.60
N ALA A 109 10.92 15.14 -9.12
CA ALA A 109 10.55 15.85 -7.90
C ALA A 109 9.27 16.69 -8.14
N VAL A 110 8.43 16.76 -7.12
CA VAL A 110 7.08 17.37 -7.19
C VAL A 110 6.83 18.37 -6.05
N ASP A 111 7.88 18.96 -5.49
CA ASP A 111 7.82 19.94 -4.40
C ASP A 111 6.92 21.13 -4.73
N ASP A 112 6.95 21.56 -5.98
CA ASP A 112 6.18 22.68 -6.51
C ASP A 112 4.67 22.45 -6.50
N VAL A 113 4.23 21.20 -6.64
CA VAL A 113 2.81 20.84 -6.72
C VAL A 113 2.05 21.20 -5.44
N ILE A 114 2.69 21.06 -4.27
CA ILE A 114 2.08 21.33 -2.97
C ILE A 114 2.77 22.45 -2.20
N ALA A 115 3.64 23.24 -2.85
CA ALA A 115 4.45 24.25 -2.16
C ALA A 115 3.64 25.23 -1.32
N ALA A 116 2.48 25.68 -1.83
CA ALA A 116 1.60 26.62 -1.15
C ALA A 116 0.92 26.01 0.10
N ASP A 117 0.70 24.70 0.10
CA ASP A 117 -0.07 23.97 1.10
C ASP A 117 0.75 22.98 1.94
N LYS A 118 2.08 22.96 1.75
CA LYS A 118 2.95 21.93 2.35
C LYS A 118 2.76 21.78 3.86
N ALA A 119 2.53 22.87 4.58
CA ALA A 119 2.28 22.87 6.03
C ALA A 119 0.92 22.23 6.44
N LYS A 120 0.04 21.97 5.48
CA LYS A 120 -1.26 21.32 5.68
C LYS A 120 -1.22 19.80 5.56
N TYR A 121 -0.07 19.23 5.23
CA TYR A 121 0.09 17.79 5.11
C TYR A 121 0.63 17.18 6.42
N LEU A 122 0.31 15.92 6.65
CA LEU A 122 0.88 15.13 7.74
C LEU A 122 2.41 15.07 7.57
N SER A 123 3.14 15.43 8.62
CA SER A 123 4.61 15.48 8.59
C SER A 123 5.25 14.12 8.28
N ASN A 124 4.68 13.04 8.81
CA ASN A 124 5.11 11.67 8.53
C ASN A 124 4.88 11.28 7.06
N SER A 125 3.77 11.72 6.43
CA SER A 125 3.53 11.49 5.00
C SER A 125 4.56 12.21 4.13
N LEU A 126 4.88 13.46 4.44
CA LEU A 126 5.90 14.21 3.71
C LEU A 126 7.30 13.63 3.90
N SER A 127 7.69 13.31 5.14
CA SER A 127 9.02 12.75 5.41
C SER A 127 9.24 11.41 4.71
N ALA A 128 8.21 10.55 4.66
CA ALA A 128 8.25 9.27 3.97
C ALA A 128 8.45 9.37 2.45
N LEU A 129 8.12 10.50 1.84
CA LEU A 129 8.18 10.75 0.40
C LEU A 129 9.34 11.68 0.01
N THR A 130 10.12 12.15 1.00
CA THR A 130 11.23 13.09 0.80
C THR A 130 12.55 12.34 0.81
N MET A 131 13.34 12.47 -0.25
CA MET A 131 14.69 11.92 -0.38
C MET A 131 15.65 13.02 -0.81
N ASN A 132 16.78 13.14 -0.11
CA ASN A 132 17.80 14.17 -0.39
C ASN A 132 17.20 15.59 -0.46
N GLY A 133 16.23 15.88 0.42
CA GLY A 133 15.55 17.19 0.50
C GLY A 133 14.51 17.46 -0.59
N LYS A 134 14.21 16.50 -1.48
CA LYS A 134 13.23 16.63 -2.57
C LYS A 134 12.05 15.70 -2.34
N LEU A 135 10.85 16.18 -2.63
CA LEU A 135 9.62 15.40 -2.56
C LEU A 135 9.39 14.67 -3.88
N TYR A 136 9.27 13.34 -3.85
CA TYR A 136 9.06 12.51 -5.05
C TYR A 136 7.65 11.92 -5.19
N GLY A 137 6.71 12.36 -4.37
CA GLY A 137 5.32 11.96 -4.49
C GLY A 137 4.39 12.96 -3.81
N VAL A 138 3.26 13.26 -4.44
CA VAL A 138 2.20 14.09 -3.86
C VAL A 138 1.26 13.18 -3.06
N PRO A 139 1.21 13.29 -1.73
CA PRO A 139 0.36 12.41 -0.93
C PRO A 139 -1.12 12.77 -1.14
N ILE A 140 -1.94 11.79 -1.50
CA ILE A 140 -3.38 11.96 -1.74
C ILE A 140 -4.27 11.25 -0.73
N TYR A 141 -3.73 10.27 -0.02
CA TYR A 141 -4.39 9.61 1.11
C TYR A 141 -3.35 9.06 2.09
N GLN A 142 -3.79 8.70 3.30
CA GLN A 142 -3.02 8.00 4.32
C GLN A 142 -3.73 6.70 4.67
N THR A 143 -2.99 5.60 4.70
CA THR A 143 -3.48 4.33 5.24
C THR A 143 -3.01 4.15 6.68
N ILE A 144 -3.68 3.28 7.40
CA ILE A 144 -3.27 2.81 8.72
C ILE A 144 -3.76 1.39 8.93
N THR A 145 -2.98 0.58 9.62
CA THR A 145 -3.41 -0.73 10.08
C THR A 145 -3.73 -0.70 11.58
N ALA A 146 -4.63 -1.58 11.99
CA ALA A 146 -4.97 -1.80 13.39
C ALA A 146 -5.34 -3.27 13.60
N PRO A 147 -5.26 -3.81 14.82
CA PRO A 147 -5.80 -5.11 15.14
C PRO A 147 -7.32 -5.12 14.96
N ILE A 148 -7.81 -6.14 14.25
CA ILE A 148 -9.24 -6.48 14.25
C ILE A 148 -9.42 -7.84 14.91
N TYR A 149 -10.52 -8.00 15.65
CA TYR A 149 -10.74 -9.23 16.40
C TYR A 149 -12.22 -9.55 16.59
N ASN A 150 -12.52 -10.82 16.83
CA ASN A 150 -13.83 -11.29 17.17
C ASN A 150 -14.03 -11.20 18.69
N LYS A 151 -14.84 -10.22 19.14
CA LYS A 151 -15.14 -9.98 20.57
C LYS A 151 -15.69 -11.22 21.27
N LYS A 152 -16.57 -11.96 20.59
CA LYS A 152 -17.24 -13.13 21.16
C LYS A 152 -16.24 -14.22 21.50
N LEU A 153 -15.27 -14.51 20.64
CA LEU A 153 -14.28 -15.56 20.87
C LEU A 153 -13.38 -15.24 22.06
N PHE A 154 -12.97 -13.99 22.23
CA PHE A 154 -12.20 -13.58 23.40
C PHE A 154 -13.01 -13.68 24.68
N ALA A 155 -14.26 -13.21 24.70
CA ALA A 155 -15.15 -13.33 25.85
C ALA A 155 -15.40 -14.78 26.25
N GLU A 156 -15.67 -15.68 25.28
CA GLU A 156 -15.88 -17.12 25.51
C GLU A 156 -14.63 -17.84 26.06
N ALA A 157 -13.44 -17.29 25.78
CA ALA A 157 -12.17 -17.76 26.32
C ALA A 157 -11.79 -17.14 27.68
N GLY A 158 -12.63 -16.23 28.21
CA GLY A 158 -12.33 -15.52 29.45
C GLY A 158 -11.16 -14.54 29.30
N VAL A 159 -11.01 -13.93 28.13
CA VAL A 159 -10.01 -12.89 27.82
C VAL A 159 -10.76 -11.61 27.51
N ASP A 160 -10.97 -10.78 28.53
CA ASP A 160 -11.63 -9.48 28.41
C ASP A 160 -10.91 -8.47 29.32
N PRO A 161 -10.37 -7.40 28.77
CA PRO A 161 -10.36 -7.01 27.33
C PRO A 161 -9.50 -7.91 26.44
N ALA A 162 -9.71 -7.80 25.12
CA ALA A 162 -8.81 -8.41 24.14
C ALA A 162 -7.37 -7.89 24.29
N PRO A 163 -6.33 -8.68 23.93
CA PRO A 163 -4.93 -8.32 24.12
C PRO A 163 -4.57 -6.94 23.54
N GLN A 164 -3.85 -6.13 24.30
CA GLN A 164 -3.36 -4.81 23.93
C GLN A 164 -1.84 -4.78 23.76
N THR A 165 -1.15 -5.84 24.24
CA THR A 165 0.30 -5.99 24.20
C THR A 165 0.69 -7.34 23.59
N LEU A 166 1.94 -7.46 23.14
CA LEU A 166 2.49 -8.72 22.64
C LEU A 166 2.57 -9.77 23.75
N ALA A 167 2.78 -9.34 25.00
CA ALA A 167 2.80 -10.24 26.17
C ALA A 167 1.40 -10.80 26.44
N GLU A 168 0.37 -9.94 26.50
CA GLU A 168 -1.02 -10.38 26.68
C GLU A 168 -1.50 -11.28 25.54
N LEU A 169 -1.06 -11.03 24.29
CA LEU A 169 -1.34 -11.91 23.16
C LEU A 169 -0.79 -13.32 23.40
N LYS A 170 0.43 -13.43 23.91
CA LYS A 170 1.06 -14.70 24.26
C LYS A 170 0.32 -15.40 25.39
N GLU A 171 -0.08 -14.69 26.43
CA GLU A 171 -0.83 -15.22 27.56
C GLU A 171 -2.25 -15.69 27.18
N ALA A 172 -2.87 -15.05 26.19
CA ALA A 172 -4.19 -15.42 25.68
C ALA A 172 -4.16 -16.71 24.83
N ALA A 173 -3.03 -17.04 24.21
CA ALA A 173 -2.92 -18.16 23.27
C ALA A 173 -3.41 -19.51 23.84
N PRO A 174 -2.95 -20.00 25.00
CA PRO A 174 -3.43 -21.26 25.55
C PRO A 174 -4.92 -21.24 25.93
N LYS A 175 -5.47 -20.08 26.31
CA LYS A 175 -6.88 -19.94 26.66
C LYS A 175 -7.78 -20.12 25.43
N LEU A 176 -7.40 -19.50 24.30
CA LEU A 176 -8.10 -19.63 23.03
C LEU A 176 -7.90 -21.05 22.45
N ALA A 177 -6.68 -21.60 22.51
CA ALA A 177 -6.37 -22.95 22.04
C ALA A 177 -7.22 -24.02 22.75
N ALA A 178 -7.51 -23.87 24.05
CA ALA A 178 -8.43 -24.75 24.80
C ALA A 178 -9.85 -24.73 24.21
N LYS A 179 -10.24 -23.68 23.49
CA LYS A 179 -11.49 -23.55 22.75
C LYS A 179 -11.38 -23.95 21.28
N LYS A 180 -10.23 -24.49 20.85
CA LYS A 180 -9.89 -24.82 19.46
C LYS A 180 -9.91 -23.60 18.53
N VAL A 181 -9.51 -22.44 19.05
CA VAL A 181 -9.38 -21.18 18.35
C VAL A 181 -7.93 -20.71 18.45
N ALA A 182 -7.28 -20.36 17.35
CA ALA A 182 -5.98 -19.72 17.40
C ALA A 182 -6.12 -18.23 17.77
N VAL A 183 -5.25 -17.71 18.63
CA VAL A 183 -5.36 -16.31 19.07
C VAL A 183 -5.05 -15.34 17.95
N LEU A 184 -4.12 -15.69 17.05
CA LEU A 184 -3.65 -14.82 15.99
C LEU A 184 -3.79 -15.46 14.61
N ASP A 185 -4.42 -14.73 13.69
CA ASP A 185 -4.53 -15.05 12.28
C ASP A 185 -3.31 -14.53 11.53
N TYR A 186 -2.15 -15.18 11.69
CA TYR A 186 -0.89 -14.71 11.11
C TYR A 186 -0.73 -15.20 9.66
N PRO A 187 -0.60 -14.29 8.67
CA PRO A 187 -0.37 -14.65 7.28
C PRO A 187 1.13 -14.88 7.02
N GLY A 188 1.53 -16.14 6.99
CA GLY A 188 2.93 -16.55 6.82
C GLY A 188 3.34 -16.91 5.40
N LYS A 189 2.45 -16.74 4.40
CA LYS A 189 2.77 -16.94 2.98
C LYS A 189 3.78 -15.88 2.51
N PRO A 190 4.89 -16.23 1.84
CA PRO A 190 5.95 -15.28 1.46
C PRO A 190 5.48 -14.13 0.55
N GLU A 191 4.41 -14.31 -0.23
CA GLU A 191 3.86 -13.28 -1.10
C GLU A 191 3.08 -12.19 -0.33
N VAL A 192 2.74 -12.44 0.94
CA VAL A 192 2.13 -11.42 1.79
C VAL A 192 3.18 -10.43 2.23
N SER A 193 2.88 -9.15 2.09
CA SER A 193 3.79 -8.09 2.53
C SER A 193 4.12 -8.20 4.01
N LEU A 194 5.41 -8.23 4.35
CA LEU A 194 5.88 -8.24 5.75
C LEU A 194 5.45 -6.99 6.51
N ASN A 195 5.09 -5.91 5.82
CA ASN A 195 4.50 -4.71 6.43
C ASN A 195 3.15 -4.97 7.11
N GLN A 196 2.45 -6.04 6.72
CA GLN A 196 1.17 -6.45 7.30
C GLN A 196 1.27 -7.77 8.10
N SER A 197 2.47 -8.28 8.30
CA SER A 197 2.70 -9.53 9.04
C SER A 197 3.84 -9.40 10.05
N PHE A 198 5.09 -9.56 9.67
CA PHE A 198 6.24 -9.61 10.58
C PHE A 198 6.74 -8.24 11.04
N TYR A 199 6.82 -7.27 10.14
CA TYR A 199 7.44 -5.98 10.45
C TYR A 199 6.74 -5.19 11.58
N PRO A 200 5.39 -5.17 11.71
CA PRO A 200 4.76 -4.53 12.87
C PRO A 200 5.20 -5.12 14.21
N LEU A 201 5.48 -6.44 14.28
CA LEU A 201 6.00 -7.10 15.48
C LEU A 201 7.45 -6.71 15.75
N LEU A 202 8.30 -6.70 14.70
CA LEU A 202 9.68 -6.24 14.76
C LEU A 202 9.75 -4.80 15.27
N TRP A 203 9.00 -3.89 14.68
CA TRP A 203 9.00 -2.47 15.07
C TRP A 203 8.43 -2.25 16.48
N ALA A 204 7.38 -2.98 16.87
CA ALA A 204 6.83 -2.91 18.22
C ALA A 204 7.86 -3.31 19.27
N ASN A 205 8.71 -4.30 18.98
CA ASN A 205 9.84 -4.69 19.85
C ASN A 205 11.05 -3.74 19.75
N GLY A 206 10.96 -2.66 18.97
CA GLY A 206 12.03 -1.66 18.85
C GLY A 206 13.07 -1.96 17.78
N GLY A 207 12.91 -3.05 17.01
CA GLY A 207 13.79 -3.42 15.91
C GLY A 207 13.59 -2.56 14.66
N SER A 208 14.50 -2.71 13.70
CA SER A 208 14.49 -2.07 12.38
C SER A 208 14.82 -3.10 11.30
N VAL A 209 14.41 -2.83 10.06
CA VAL A 209 14.77 -3.69 8.93
C VAL A 209 16.23 -3.45 8.53
N PHE A 210 16.64 -2.18 8.49
CA PHE A 210 18.00 -1.77 8.12
C PHE A 210 18.77 -1.18 9.30
N ALA A 211 20.09 -1.29 9.25
CA ALA A 211 20.97 -0.52 10.10
C ALA A 211 20.85 0.99 9.79
N PRO A 212 21.18 1.90 10.73
CA PRO A 212 21.00 3.34 10.54
C PRO A 212 21.71 3.93 9.32
N ASP A 213 22.80 3.32 8.86
CA ASP A 213 23.55 3.73 7.67
C ASP A 213 22.99 3.14 6.35
N GLY A 214 22.00 2.25 6.43
CA GLY A 214 21.36 1.57 5.30
C GLY A 214 22.28 0.57 4.56
N LYS A 215 23.48 0.28 5.05
CA LYS A 215 24.43 -0.59 4.33
C LYS A 215 24.26 -2.07 4.63
N THR A 216 23.68 -2.38 5.78
CA THR A 216 23.37 -3.73 6.22
C THR A 216 21.95 -3.80 6.75
N VAL A 217 21.44 -5.02 6.91
CA VAL A 217 20.17 -5.23 7.61
C VAL A 217 20.36 -5.29 9.12
N ALA A 218 19.28 -5.07 9.88
CA ALA A 218 19.27 -5.10 11.34
C ALA A 218 18.17 -6.04 11.92
N PHE A 219 17.35 -6.63 11.09
CA PHE A 219 16.22 -7.46 11.52
C PHE A 219 16.63 -8.76 12.24
N ASN A 220 17.89 -9.17 12.16
CA ASN A 220 18.42 -10.34 12.87
C ASN A 220 19.01 -10.01 14.25
N GLY A 221 18.87 -8.76 14.72
CA GLY A 221 19.19 -8.34 16.08
C GLY A 221 18.27 -8.97 17.12
N PRO A 222 18.54 -8.71 18.43
CA PRO A 222 17.75 -9.28 19.53
C PRO A 222 16.25 -9.06 19.38
N GLU A 223 15.83 -7.87 18.93
CA GLU A 223 14.42 -7.48 18.74
C GLU A 223 13.74 -8.30 17.65
N GLY A 224 14.46 -8.59 16.56
CA GLY A 224 13.94 -9.43 15.49
C GLY A 224 13.82 -10.89 15.90
N VAL A 225 14.84 -11.41 16.59
CA VAL A 225 14.82 -12.77 17.15
C VAL A 225 13.65 -12.92 18.12
N GLU A 226 13.45 -11.97 19.03
CA GLU A 226 12.32 -11.95 19.97
C GLU A 226 10.96 -11.94 19.23
N SER A 227 10.86 -11.16 18.16
CA SER A 227 9.63 -11.06 17.35
C SER A 227 9.29 -12.36 16.61
N LEU A 228 10.30 -13.02 16.03
CA LEU A 228 10.10 -14.31 15.37
C LEU A 228 9.85 -15.42 16.40
N GLN A 229 10.56 -15.40 17.53
CA GLN A 229 10.35 -16.33 18.62
C GLN A 229 8.94 -16.23 19.20
N LEU A 230 8.36 -15.02 19.32
CA LEU A 230 6.95 -14.85 19.70
C LEU A 230 6.02 -15.66 18.80
N LEU A 231 6.21 -15.62 17.48
CA LEU A 231 5.40 -16.39 16.54
C LEU A 231 5.58 -17.91 16.73
N LEU A 232 6.81 -18.35 16.96
CA LEU A 232 7.10 -19.77 17.24
C LEU A 232 6.47 -20.23 18.55
N ASP A 233 6.54 -19.41 19.60
CA ASP A 233 5.93 -19.69 20.90
C ASP A 233 4.39 -19.74 20.80
N LEU A 234 3.79 -18.80 20.06
CA LEU A 234 2.36 -18.81 19.78
C LEU A 234 1.96 -20.10 19.04
N LYS A 235 2.74 -20.52 18.04
CA LYS A 235 2.49 -21.75 17.29
C LYS A 235 2.56 -22.97 18.21
N ALA A 236 3.59 -23.07 19.05
CA ALA A 236 3.76 -24.16 20.01
C ALA A 236 2.59 -24.24 21.03
N ALA A 237 2.02 -23.09 21.39
CA ALA A 237 0.86 -22.99 22.28
C ALA A 237 -0.49 -23.19 21.58
N GLY A 238 -0.54 -23.53 20.28
CA GLY A 238 -1.77 -23.62 19.49
C GLY A 238 -2.40 -22.26 19.19
N GLY A 239 -1.67 -21.18 19.36
CA GLY A 239 -2.11 -19.80 19.14
C GLY A 239 -2.04 -19.34 17.70
N LEU A 240 -1.43 -20.11 16.79
CA LEU A 240 -1.47 -19.89 15.34
C LEU A 240 -2.17 -21.07 14.64
N PRO A 241 -2.83 -20.85 13.49
CA PRO A 241 -3.40 -21.94 12.71
C PRO A 241 -2.31 -22.86 12.15
N GLU A 242 -2.65 -24.16 11.97
CA GLU A 242 -1.71 -25.17 11.46
C GLU A 242 -1.09 -24.76 10.11
N ASN A 243 -1.91 -24.16 9.22
CA ASN A 243 -1.49 -23.72 7.89
C ASN A 243 -0.88 -22.31 7.86
N THR A 244 -0.51 -21.76 9.01
CA THR A 244 -0.02 -20.37 9.11
C THR A 244 1.11 -20.05 8.11
N ALA A 245 2.03 -20.98 7.86
CA ALA A 245 3.17 -20.81 6.95
C ALA A 245 2.78 -20.64 5.46
N SER A 246 1.59 -21.09 5.07
CA SER A 246 1.07 -20.99 3.69
C SER A 246 -0.18 -20.10 3.58
N LYS A 247 -0.61 -19.50 4.70
CA LYS A 247 -1.82 -18.69 4.77
C LYS A 247 -1.59 -17.29 4.19
N GLY A 248 -2.54 -16.82 3.35
CA GLY A 248 -2.66 -15.43 2.94
C GLY A 248 -3.32 -14.54 4.01
N ASN A 249 -3.60 -13.31 3.65
CA ASN A 249 -4.25 -12.32 4.52
C ASN A 249 -5.73 -12.07 4.18
N ASP A 250 -6.38 -13.05 3.54
CA ASP A 250 -7.80 -13.00 3.19
C ASP A 250 -8.66 -13.07 4.45
N ILE A 251 -9.61 -12.14 4.56
CA ILE A 251 -10.60 -12.10 5.65
C ILE A 251 -11.88 -12.81 5.21
N GLU A 252 -12.42 -12.44 4.05
CA GLU A 252 -13.61 -13.06 3.48
C GLU A 252 -13.35 -14.54 3.17
N GLY A 253 -14.17 -15.42 3.72
CA GLY A 253 -13.96 -16.86 3.64
C GLY A 253 -12.74 -17.38 4.41
N GLY A 254 -11.99 -16.50 5.08
CA GLY A 254 -10.80 -16.83 5.86
C GLY A 254 -11.11 -17.38 7.26
N LEU A 255 -10.04 -17.74 7.98
CA LEU A 255 -10.14 -18.39 9.28
C LEU A 255 -10.73 -17.47 10.36
N LEU A 256 -10.47 -16.15 10.29
CA LEU A 256 -11.03 -15.17 11.23
C LEU A 256 -12.54 -15.04 11.04
N ALA A 257 -13.01 -14.94 9.81
CA ALA A 257 -14.44 -14.95 9.49
C ALA A 257 -15.14 -16.27 9.88
N ALA A 258 -14.44 -17.40 9.75
CA ALA A 258 -14.94 -18.72 10.14
C ALA A 258 -14.87 -19.00 11.66
N GLY A 259 -14.39 -18.05 12.47
CA GLY A 259 -14.25 -18.21 13.93
C GLY A 259 -13.18 -19.24 14.34
N LYS A 260 -12.22 -19.53 13.50
CA LYS A 260 -11.09 -20.44 13.78
C LYS A 260 -9.87 -19.70 14.34
N THR A 261 -9.80 -18.40 14.10
CA THR A 261 -8.83 -17.49 14.68
C THR A 261 -9.55 -16.31 15.32
N ALA A 262 -8.94 -15.64 16.30
CA ALA A 262 -9.60 -14.60 17.08
C ALA A 262 -9.20 -13.17 16.70
N MET A 263 -7.97 -12.94 16.22
CA MET A 263 -7.41 -11.60 15.92
C MET A 263 -6.53 -11.63 14.68
N TYR A 264 -6.57 -10.55 13.88
CA TYR A 264 -5.53 -10.21 12.92
C TYR A 264 -4.93 -8.85 13.30
N HIS A 265 -3.61 -8.80 13.54
CA HIS A 265 -2.95 -7.70 14.24
C HIS A 265 -2.66 -6.47 13.38
N ALA A 266 -2.69 -6.57 12.05
CA ALA A 266 -2.31 -5.50 11.11
C ALA A 266 -3.32 -5.37 9.95
N ALA A 267 -4.60 -5.33 10.29
CA ALA A 267 -5.69 -5.21 9.33
C ALA A 267 -5.88 -3.77 8.85
N THR A 268 -6.44 -3.65 7.65
CA THR A 268 -6.95 -2.39 7.10
C THR A 268 -8.43 -2.19 7.46
N ALA A 269 -8.95 -0.97 7.30
CA ALA A 269 -10.37 -0.69 7.52
C ALA A 269 -11.29 -1.51 6.59
N LEU A 270 -10.85 -1.77 5.34
CA LEU A 270 -11.57 -2.65 4.42
C LEU A 270 -11.71 -4.07 4.99
N GLN A 271 -10.63 -4.62 5.54
CA GLN A 271 -10.65 -5.95 6.16
C GLN A 271 -11.56 -6.01 7.40
N ALA A 272 -11.66 -4.92 8.17
CA ALA A 272 -12.61 -4.83 9.26
C ALA A 272 -14.07 -4.86 8.77
N THR A 273 -14.37 -4.15 7.69
CA THR A 273 -15.70 -4.18 7.04
C THR A 273 -16.04 -5.58 6.52
N GLN A 274 -15.10 -6.26 5.87
CA GLN A 274 -15.27 -7.64 5.40
C GLN A 274 -15.54 -8.61 6.55
N LEU A 275 -14.81 -8.45 7.65
CA LEU A 275 -15.08 -9.24 8.86
C LEU A 275 -16.48 -8.95 9.40
N GLY A 276 -16.88 -7.68 9.49
CA GLY A 276 -18.22 -7.27 9.94
C GLY A 276 -19.36 -7.87 9.09
N THR A 277 -19.14 -7.96 7.78
CA THR A 277 -20.09 -8.64 6.89
C THR A 277 -20.22 -10.13 7.21
N SER A 278 -19.14 -10.76 7.66
CA SER A 278 -19.11 -12.20 7.92
C SER A 278 -19.65 -12.59 9.31
N ILE A 279 -19.36 -11.79 10.36
CA ILE A 279 -19.67 -12.16 11.75
C ILE A 279 -20.65 -11.19 12.45
N GLY A 280 -21.12 -10.15 11.77
CA GLY A 280 -21.87 -9.03 12.34
C GLY A 280 -20.92 -7.92 12.83
N ALA A 281 -21.20 -6.67 12.45
CA ALA A 281 -20.35 -5.53 12.78
C ALA A 281 -20.20 -5.32 14.29
N GLU A 282 -21.23 -5.60 15.07
CA GLU A 282 -21.23 -5.51 16.54
C GLU A 282 -20.23 -6.48 17.20
N ASN A 283 -19.90 -7.58 16.53
CA ASN A 283 -18.94 -8.59 17.01
C ASN A 283 -17.48 -8.25 16.64
N VAL A 284 -17.27 -7.30 15.77
CA VAL A 284 -15.92 -6.84 15.40
C VAL A 284 -15.38 -5.87 16.45
N GLY A 285 -14.23 -6.21 17.01
CA GLY A 285 -13.42 -5.28 17.79
C GLY A 285 -12.31 -4.71 16.93
N ILE A 286 -11.99 -3.44 17.14
CA ILE A 286 -10.84 -2.76 16.56
C ILE A 286 -10.01 -2.24 17.72
N GLY A 287 -8.75 -2.68 17.80
CA GLY A 287 -7.82 -2.33 18.87
C GLY A 287 -6.81 -1.28 18.44
N LEU A 288 -6.05 -0.76 19.42
CA LEU A 288 -4.79 -0.06 19.13
C LEU A 288 -3.72 -1.08 18.70
N PRO A 289 -2.69 -0.68 17.98
CA PRO A 289 -1.57 -1.58 17.64
C PRO A 289 -1.02 -2.24 18.88
N LEU A 290 -0.70 -3.53 18.79
CA LEU A 290 -0.16 -4.29 19.93
C LEU A 290 1.15 -3.66 20.40
N GLU A 291 1.25 -3.40 21.70
CA GLU A 291 2.42 -2.79 22.31
C GLU A 291 3.46 -3.84 22.67
N GLY A 292 4.68 -3.62 22.20
CA GLY A 292 5.87 -4.27 22.70
C GLY A 292 6.66 -3.29 23.58
N ARG A 293 7.85 -2.87 23.14
CA ARG A 293 8.57 -1.71 23.71
C ARG A 293 7.95 -0.38 23.30
N LYS A 294 7.21 -0.36 22.22
CA LYS A 294 6.43 0.79 21.72
C LYS A 294 5.20 0.33 20.93
N ARG A 295 4.24 1.23 20.71
CA ARG A 295 3.14 1.00 19.77
C ARG A 295 3.54 1.47 18.39
N VAL A 296 3.35 0.62 17.38
CA VAL A 296 3.62 0.94 15.98
C VAL A 296 2.58 0.31 15.09
N ALA A 297 1.99 1.09 14.20
CA ALA A 297 1.14 0.60 13.15
C ALA A 297 1.77 0.84 11.79
N PHE A 298 1.67 -0.11 10.88
CA PHE A 298 2.00 0.18 9.50
C PHE A 298 0.99 1.15 8.92
N GLY A 299 1.49 2.29 8.41
CA GLY A 299 0.65 3.32 7.82
C GLY A 299 1.44 4.15 6.84
N ILE A 300 0.99 4.18 5.58
CA ILE A 300 1.70 4.85 4.49
C ILE A 300 0.81 5.83 3.75
N PRO A 301 1.38 6.93 3.25
CA PRO A 301 0.72 7.71 2.22
C PRO A 301 0.68 6.93 0.90
N GLY A 302 -0.44 7.02 0.20
CA GLY A 302 -0.49 6.77 -1.22
C GLY A 302 -0.15 8.05 -1.95
N ALA A 303 0.89 8.02 -2.78
CA ALA A 303 1.42 9.22 -3.39
C ALA A 303 1.42 9.15 -4.91
N LEU A 304 1.02 10.25 -5.55
CA LEU A 304 1.13 10.44 -6.99
C LEU A 304 2.59 10.74 -7.35
N VAL A 305 3.18 9.85 -8.11
CA VAL A 305 4.56 9.96 -8.60
C VAL A 305 4.53 10.32 -10.08
N LEU A 306 5.27 11.35 -10.47
CA LEU A 306 5.37 11.83 -11.83
C LEU A 306 6.52 11.13 -12.55
N ALA A 307 6.22 10.47 -13.67
CA ALA A 307 7.22 9.83 -14.50
C ALA A 307 8.10 10.87 -15.20
N LYS A 308 9.43 10.68 -15.19
CA LYS A 308 10.36 11.60 -15.83
C LYS A 308 10.17 11.68 -17.35
N HIS A 309 9.72 10.63 -17.97
CA HIS A 309 9.47 10.54 -19.40
C HIS A 309 8.14 11.19 -19.85
N SER A 310 7.28 11.61 -18.93
CA SER A 310 6.02 12.30 -19.29
C SER A 310 6.31 13.52 -20.17
N GLU A 311 5.60 13.61 -21.28
CA GLU A 311 5.66 14.76 -22.19
C GLU A 311 4.68 15.87 -21.75
N ASN A 312 3.70 15.53 -20.91
CA ASN A 312 2.63 16.42 -20.43
C ASN A 312 2.78 16.80 -18.94
N LYS A 313 4.03 17.06 -18.49
CA LYS A 313 4.35 17.28 -17.07
C LYS A 313 3.54 18.38 -16.40
N ASP A 314 3.29 19.50 -17.09
CA ASP A 314 2.52 20.61 -16.52
C ASP A 314 1.05 20.22 -16.30
N ALA A 315 0.44 19.49 -17.25
CA ALA A 315 -0.90 18.97 -17.11
C ALA A 315 -0.98 17.90 -16.01
N ALA A 316 0.01 17.01 -15.92
CA ALA A 316 0.12 16.00 -14.87
C ALA A 316 0.27 16.63 -13.48
N ARG A 317 1.09 17.71 -13.33
CA ARG A 317 1.22 18.45 -12.06
C ARG A 317 -0.08 19.14 -11.66
N LYS A 318 -0.81 19.75 -12.61
CA LYS A 318 -2.15 20.33 -12.36
C LYS A 318 -3.14 19.26 -11.88
N PHE A 319 -3.13 18.09 -12.52
CA PHE A 319 -4.01 17.00 -12.11
C PHE A 319 -3.62 16.44 -10.74
N ALA A 320 -2.34 16.30 -10.45
CA ALA A 320 -1.86 15.90 -9.12
C ALA A 320 -2.27 16.91 -8.04
N ALA A 321 -2.15 18.22 -8.29
CA ALA A 321 -2.62 19.26 -7.38
C ALA A 321 -4.15 19.22 -7.17
N PHE A 322 -4.92 18.94 -8.22
CA PHE A 322 -6.36 18.77 -8.13
C PHE A 322 -6.73 17.59 -7.24
N LEU A 323 -6.11 16.42 -7.43
CA LEU A 323 -6.34 15.22 -6.60
C LEU A 323 -5.91 15.43 -5.13
N ALA A 324 -4.90 16.27 -4.90
CA ALA A 324 -4.40 16.60 -3.57
C ALA A 324 -5.15 17.78 -2.90
N SER A 325 -6.16 18.36 -3.57
CA SER A 325 -6.98 19.43 -3.01
C SER A 325 -7.78 18.95 -1.79
N PRO A 326 -8.17 19.86 -0.86
CA PRO A 326 -8.99 19.48 0.30
C PRO A 326 -10.28 18.77 -0.08
N GLU A 327 -10.96 19.25 -1.15
CA GLU A 327 -12.22 18.69 -1.63
C GLU A 327 -12.04 17.24 -2.12
N MET A 328 -11.05 17.00 -2.98
CA MET A 328 -10.77 15.66 -3.52
C MET A 328 -10.26 14.71 -2.45
N SER A 329 -9.44 15.22 -1.52
CA SER A 329 -8.94 14.45 -0.37
C SER A 329 -10.09 13.97 0.52
N ALA A 330 -11.10 14.82 0.79
CA ALA A 330 -12.31 14.43 1.53
C ALA A 330 -13.16 13.40 0.78
N GLN A 331 -13.36 13.60 -0.54
CA GLN A 331 -14.13 12.67 -1.38
C GLN A 331 -13.45 11.31 -1.47
N LEU A 332 -12.14 11.26 -1.74
CA LEU A 332 -11.39 10.02 -1.82
C LEU A 332 -11.38 9.28 -0.48
N ALA A 333 -11.21 9.99 0.63
CA ALA A 333 -11.25 9.38 1.97
C ALA A 333 -12.62 8.77 2.27
N LYS A 334 -13.72 9.45 1.90
CA LYS A 334 -15.09 8.95 2.07
C LYS A 334 -15.33 7.65 1.27
N GLU A 335 -14.92 7.63 0.00
CA GLU A 335 -15.19 6.50 -0.89
C GLU A 335 -14.25 5.30 -0.64
N SER A 336 -13.00 5.55 -0.23
CA SER A 336 -12.01 4.50 0.00
C SER A 336 -11.98 3.98 1.45
N GLY A 337 -12.50 4.74 2.41
CA GLY A 337 -12.33 4.46 3.84
C GLY A 337 -10.92 4.74 4.35
N PHE A 338 -10.04 5.33 3.53
CA PHE A 338 -8.71 5.79 3.94
C PHE A 338 -8.80 7.17 4.61
N PHE A 339 -7.66 7.69 5.04
CA PHE A 339 -7.59 8.97 5.72
C PHE A 339 -7.01 10.03 4.78
N PRO A 340 -7.41 11.32 4.95
CA PRO A 340 -6.72 12.40 4.28
C PRO A 340 -5.24 12.42 4.68
N ALA A 341 -4.36 12.67 3.71
CA ALA A 341 -2.95 12.97 3.99
C ALA A 341 -2.74 14.41 4.47
N ARG A 342 -3.85 15.17 4.63
CA ARG A 342 -3.91 16.58 5.02
C ARG A 342 -4.51 16.74 6.42
N THR A 343 -4.05 17.74 7.16
CA THR A 343 -4.53 18.06 8.52
C THR A 343 -5.72 19.03 8.53
N ASP A 344 -5.97 19.72 7.41
CA ASP A 344 -7.05 20.70 7.24
C ASP A 344 -8.31 20.12 6.55
N VAL A 345 -8.38 18.80 6.43
CA VAL A 345 -9.52 18.10 5.82
C VAL A 345 -10.30 17.32 6.88
N THR A 346 -11.60 17.59 6.95
CA THR A 346 -12.56 16.79 7.72
C THR A 346 -13.35 15.90 6.77
N VAL A 347 -13.48 14.63 7.09
CA VAL A 347 -14.30 13.68 6.34
C VAL A 347 -15.67 13.61 7.01
N PRO A 348 -16.75 14.06 6.34
CA PRO A 348 -18.10 13.93 6.89
C PRO A 348 -18.52 12.45 7.00
N ASP A 349 -19.37 12.16 7.97
CA ASP A 349 -20.05 10.87 8.13
C ASP A 349 -19.10 9.65 8.11
N GLN A 350 -17.91 9.78 8.72
CA GLN A 350 -17.02 8.63 8.91
C GLN A 350 -17.73 7.51 9.67
N SER A 351 -17.53 6.26 9.20
CA SER A 351 -18.05 5.07 9.89
C SER A 351 -17.44 4.92 11.29
N ALA A 352 -18.11 4.14 12.14
CA ALA A 352 -17.60 3.84 13.48
C ALA A 352 -16.22 3.15 13.40
N GLU A 353 -16.04 2.26 12.44
CA GLU A 353 -14.78 1.55 12.18
C GLU A 353 -13.67 2.54 11.81
N ALA A 354 -13.92 3.48 10.89
CA ALA A 354 -12.94 4.48 10.48
C ALA A 354 -12.50 5.35 11.68
N LYS A 355 -13.42 5.72 12.58
CA LYS A 355 -13.09 6.46 13.80
C LYS A 355 -12.18 5.67 14.74
N GLU A 356 -12.40 4.34 14.86
CA GLU A 356 -11.52 3.48 15.66
C GLU A 356 -10.13 3.37 15.03
N PHE A 357 -10.04 3.14 13.71
CA PHE A 357 -8.75 3.13 12.99
C PHE A 357 -8.00 4.46 13.12
N ALA A 358 -8.70 5.59 13.09
CA ALA A 358 -8.10 6.93 13.24
C ALA A 358 -7.28 7.07 14.54
N LYS A 359 -7.65 6.37 15.62
CA LYS A 359 -6.89 6.37 16.87
C LYS A 359 -5.48 5.81 16.70
N SER A 360 -5.25 4.98 15.69
CA SER A 360 -3.94 4.38 15.37
C SER A 360 -3.03 5.29 14.53
N LEU A 361 -3.56 6.38 13.93
CA LEU A 361 -2.77 7.28 13.07
C LEU A 361 -1.55 7.90 13.78
N GLN A 362 -1.65 8.16 15.08
CA GLN A 362 -0.54 8.68 15.88
C GLN A 362 0.64 7.68 16.01
N TYR A 363 0.40 6.41 15.74
CA TYR A 363 1.40 5.33 15.77
C TYR A 363 1.87 4.93 14.37
N ALA A 364 1.44 5.67 13.34
CA ALA A 364 1.75 5.35 11.95
C ALA A 364 3.25 5.40 11.68
N PHE A 365 3.77 4.31 11.14
CA PHE A 365 5.14 4.19 10.67
C PHE A 365 5.12 3.65 9.24
N PRO A 366 5.75 4.35 8.28
CA PRO A 366 5.70 3.99 6.87
C PRO A 366 6.60 2.82 6.49
N GLY A 367 7.39 2.31 7.45
CA GLY A 367 8.47 1.37 7.20
C GLY A 367 9.80 2.08 6.94
N ASP A 368 10.85 1.29 6.83
CA ASP A 368 12.19 1.79 6.57
C ASP A 368 12.33 2.16 5.08
N ALA A 369 12.64 3.43 4.81
CA ALA A 369 12.83 3.92 3.45
C ALA A 369 14.21 3.50 2.93
N HIS A 370 14.25 2.52 2.02
CA HIS A 370 15.46 2.05 1.39
C HIS A 370 15.20 1.62 -0.07
N PRO A 371 16.09 1.94 -1.05
CA PRO A 371 15.89 1.56 -2.46
C PRO A 371 15.72 0.05 -2.68
N LYS A 372 16.32 -0.78 -1.84
CA LYS A 372 16.24 -2.25 -1.90
C LYS A 372 15.23 -2.86 -0.89
N ALA A 373 14.36 -2.04 -0.25
CA ALA A 373 13.44 -2.51 0.78
C ALA A 373 12.58 -3.71 0.33
N ARG A 374 12.03 -3.65 -0.88
CA ARG A 374 11.23 -4.76 -1.43
C ARG A 374 12.05 -6.02 -1.70
N HIS A 375 13.29 -5.87 -2.13
CA HIS A 375 14.17 -7.01 -2.38
C HIS A 375 14.58 -7.68 -1.06
N VAL A 376 14.90 -6.89 -0.03
CA VAL A 376 15.19 -7.41 1.32
C VAL A 376 13.98 -8.12 1.91
N MET A 377 12.77 -7.58 1.72
CA MET A 377 11.52 -8.24 2.12
C MET A 377 11.35 -9.61 1.45
N ALA A 378 11.62 -9.69 0.14
CA ALA A 378 11.51 -10.94 -0.63
C ALA A 378 12.56 -11.99 -0.20
N VAL A 379 13.72 -11.57 0.29
CA VAL A 379 14.73 -12.47 0.88
C VAL A 379 14.26 -12.95 2.26
N LEU A 380 13.76 -12.07 3.12
CA LEU A 380 13.42 -12.41 4.50
C LEU A 380 12.18 -13.32 4.62
N ALA A 381 11.16 -13.11 3.81
CA ALA A 381 9.88 -13.80 3.93
C ALA A 381 9.97 -15.34 3.87
N PRO A 382 10.76 -15.97 2.95
CA PRO A 382 10.93 -17.42 2.92
C PRO A 382 11.61 -17.98 4.17
N HIS A 383 12.54 -17.26 4.81
CA HIS A 383 13.21 -17.69 6.04
C HIS A 383 12.25 -17.66 7.23
N ILE A 384 11.38 -16.63 7.34
CA ILE A 384 10.29 -16.63 8.33
C ILE A 384 9.37 -17.83 8.11
N GLN A 385 9.01 -18.12 6.86
CA GLN A 385 8.20 -19.30 6.53
C GLN A 385 8.90 -20.59 6.93
N ALA A 386 10.20 -20.74 6.69
CA ALA A 386 10.98 -21.92 7.08
C ALA A 386 10.96 -22.13 8.60
N ALA A 387 11.13 -21.06 9.38
CA ALA A 387 10.99 -21.10 10.83
C ALA A 387 9.57 -21.51 11.28
N LEU A 388 8.53 -20.93 10.67
CA LEU A 388 7.14 -21.32 10.94
C LEU A 388 6.85 -22.79 10.58
N LEU A 389 7.55 -23.36 9.61
CA LEU A 389 7.48 -24.80 9.28
C LEU A 389 8.30 -25.67 10.24
N GLY A 390 9.03 -25.07 11.19
CA GLY A 390 9.87 -25.79 12.15
C GLY A 390 11.18 -26.34 11.55
N LYS A 391 11.63 -25.79 10.41
CA LYS A 391 12.88 -26.20 9.76
C LYS A 391 14.11 -25.55 10.41
N GLU A 392 13.93 -24.38 11.00
CA GLU A 392 14.98 -23.56 11.62
C GLU A 392 14.43 -22.88 12.87
N ASP A 393 15.29 -22.57 13.82
CA ASP A 393 14.96 -21.68 14.93
C ASP A 393 14.96 -20.21 14.47
N ALA A 394 14.44 -19.32 15.32
CA ALA A 394 14.32 -17.90 15.00
C ALA A 394 15.66 -17.22 14.65
N LYS A 395 16.70 -17.52 15.42
CA LYS A 395 18.04 -16.91 15.22
C LYS A 395 18.68 -17.39 13.93
N THR A 396 18.65 -18.70 13.69
CA THR A 396 19.22 -19.33 12.49
C THR A 396 18.53 -18.79 11.22
N ALA A 397 17.19 -18.73 11.20
CA ALA A 397 16.43 -18.21 10.07
C ALA A 397 16.76 -16.75 9.76
N LEU A 398 16.80 -15.89 10.80
CA LEU A 398 17.07 -14.48 10.59
C LEU A 398 18.55 -14.21 10.23
N ASP A 399 19.51 -14.96 10.75
CA ASP A 399 20.92 -14.83 10.36
C ASP A 399 21.17 -15.26 8.92
N ALA A 400 20.52 -16.34 8.48
CA ALA A 400 20.59 -16.79 7.09
C ALA A 400 20.01 -15.72 6.15
N ALA A 401 18.82 -15.19 6.47
CA ALA A 401 18.20 -14.10 5.72
C ALA A 401 19.08 -12.84 5.71
N ALA A 402 19.70 -12.48 6.84
CA ALA A 402 20.56 -11.30 6.94
C ALA A 402 21.80 -11.43 6.04
N LYS A 403 22.43 -12.59 6.03
CA LYS A 403 23.57 -12.86 5.15
C LYS A 403 23.23 -12.69 3.67
N GLU A 404 22.07 -13.21 3.24
CA GLU A 404 21.60 -13.07 1.85
C GLU A 404 21.24 -11.61 1.54
N ALA A 405 20.55 -10.94 2.45
CA ALA A 405 20.14 -9.54 2.29
C ALA A 405 21.37 -8.60 2.25
N ASP A 406 22.38 -8.80 3.09
CA ASP A 406 23.60 -7.99 3.09
C ASP A 406 24.44 -8.20 1.82
N ALA A 407 24.47 -9.44 1.29
CA ALA A 407 25.06 -9.71 -0.02
C ALA A 407 24.32 -8.96 -1.14
N LEU A 408 22.99 -8.93 -1.07
CA LEU A 408 22.14 -8.14 -2.01
C LEU A 408 22.40 -6.64 -1.84
N LEU A 409 22.55 -6.12 -0.63
CA LEU A 409 22.82 -4.70 -0.39
C LEU A 409 24.17 -4.28 -0.94
N SER A 410 25.20 -5.16 -0.82
CA SER A 410 26.55 -4.90 -1.29
C SER A 410 26.73 -5.11 -2.80
N SER A 411 25.90 -5.95 -3.45
CA SER A 411 25.94 -6.19 -4.88
C SER A 411 25.20 -5.11 -5.65
N GLY A 412 25.90 -4.09 -6.11
CA GLY A 412 25.39 -3.13 -7.07
C GLY A 412 25.00 -1.78 -6.46
N GLY A 413 25.99 -0.93 -6.52
CA GLY A 413 25.85 0.48 -6.81
C GLY A 413 25.61 0.68 -8.28
#